data_6badcda74181914b351f24ba9621b4d6
#
_entry.id   6badcda74181914b351f24ba9621b4d6
#
_cell.length_a   1.000
_cell.length_b   1.000
_cell.length_c   1.000
_cell.angle_alpha   90.00
_cell.angle_beta   90.00
_cell.angle_gamma   90.00
#
_symmetry.space_group_name_H-M   'P 1'
#
loop_
_entity.id
_entity.type
_entity.pdbx_description
1 polymer ?
#
loop_
_entity_poly.entity_id
_entity_poly.type
_entity_poly.pdbx_seq_one_letter_code
_entity_poly.pdbx_strand_id
1 'polypeptide(L)'
;MPSITVVSGPNTGDYYPLGARTVVIGRDESATIQITDGRISRKHLQIRSEQGNHIALDLQSANGTYVNGRKVTSDCVLADGDEIHIGDSKISFTQAEFKDKQSAFEHWKKSGEKRKMTLQE
;
A
#
# COMPACT_ATOMS: atom_id res chain seq x y z
N MET A 1 0.78 7.31 -13.38
CA MET A 1 -0.03 6.15 -12.98
C MET A 1 0.25 5.86 -11.52
N PRO A 2 -0.77 5.82 -10.68
CA PRO A 2 -0.58 5.47 -9.27
C PRO A 2 0.00 4.07 -9.09
N SER A 3 0.75 3.90 -8.01
CA SER A 3 1.42 2.64 -7.73
C SER A 3 1.53 2.41 -6.23
N ILE A 4 1.84 1.17 -5.88
CA ILE A 4 2.19 0.81 -4.51
C ILE A 4 3.57 0.16 -4.49
N THR A 5 4.28 0.39 -3.40
CA THR A 5 5.59 -0.21 -3.15
C THR A 5 5.58 -0.81 -1.75
N VAL A 6 6.01 -2.05 -1.63
CA VAL A 6 6.14 -2.69 -0.32
C VAL A 6 7.43 -2.16 0.32
N VAL A 7 7.29 -1.45 1.44
CA VAL A 7 8.41 -0.76 2.07
C VAL A 7 8.87 -1.44 3.36
N SER A 8 8.09 -2.39 3.87
CA SER A 8 8.45 -3.17 5.06
C SER A 8 7.75 -4.52 4.99
N GLY A 9 8.37 -5.57 5.53
CA GLY A 9 7.83 -6.92 5.55
C GLY A 9 8.55 -7.84 4.59
N PRO A 10 8.06 -9.10 4.41
CA PRO A 10 8.76 -10.11 3.60
C PRO A 10 8.96 -9.74 2.14
N ASN A 11 8.06 -8.92 1.57
CA ASN A 11 8.10 -8.56 0.16
C ASN A 11 8.67 -7.16 -0.07
N THR A 12 9.48 -6.65 0.86
CA THR A 12 10.08 -5.31 0.76
C THR A 12 10.77 -5.09 -0.59
N GLY A 13 10.45 -3.98 -1.24
CA GLY A 13 11.01 -3.61 -2.53
C GLY A 13 10.12 -3.93 -3.71
N ASP A 14 9.09 -4.74 -3.53
CA ASP A 14 8.16 -5.06 -4.61
C ASP A 14 7.34 -3.82 -4.99
N TYR A 15 7.18 -3.61 -6.28
CA TYR A 15 6.52 -2.45 -6.85
C TYR A 15 5.42 -2.89 -7.80
N TYR A 16 4.24 -2.29 -7.67
CA TYR A 16 3.08 -2.65 -8.48
C TYR A 16 2.37 -1.39 -8.97
N PRO A 17 2.37 -1.12 -10.29
CA PRO A 17 1.52 -0.07 -10.85
C PRO A 17 0.07 -0.51 -10.79
N LEU A 18 -0.83 0.39 -10.40
CA LEU A 18 -2.23 0.05 -10.17
C LEU A 18 -3.11 0.22 -11.40
N GLY A 19 -2.96 1.31 -12.13
CA GLY A 19 -3.83 1.57 -13.27
C GLY A 19 -5.29 1.75 -12.88
N ALA A 20 -6.19 1.46 -13.82
CA ALA A 20 -7.62 1.61 -13.63
C ALA A 20 -8.31 0.32 -13.15
N ARG A 21 -7.56 -0.76 -13.01
CA ARG A 21 -8.13 -2.06 -12.61
C ARG A 21 -8.34 -2.12 -11.10
N THR A 22 -9.25 -3.00 -10.68
CA THR A 22 -9.40 -3.34 -9.28
C THR A 22 -8.37 -4.41 -8.92
N VAL A 23 -7.63 -4.20 -7.84
CA VAL A 23 -6.65 -5.18 -7.37
C VAL A 23 -7.03 -5.67 -5.98
N VAL A 24 -6.75 -6.94 -5.72
CA VAL A 24 -6.89 -7.56 -4.39
C VAL A 24 -5.50 -7.89 -3.89
N ILE A 25 -5.18 -7.42 -2.70
CA ILE A 25 -3.90 -7.70 -2.04
C ILE A 25 -4.15 -8.73 -0.96
N GLY A 26 -3.38 -9.81 -0.95
CA GLY A 26 -3.55 -10.85 0.05
C GLY A 26 -2.42 -11.86 0.02
N ARG A 27 -2.50 -12.81 0.96
CA ARG A 27 -1.51 -13.87 1.11
C ARG A 27 -1.70 -15.00 0.10
N ASP A 28 -2.90 -15.15 -0.42
CA ASP A 28 -3.22 -16.23 -1.36
C ASP A 28 -2.62 -15.94 -2.73
N GLU A 29 -2.15 -17.00 -3.40
CA GLU A 29 -1.59 -16.87 -4.75
C GLU A 29 -2.63 -16.43 -5.78
N SER A 30 -3.93 -16.57 -5.49
CA SER A 30 -5.00 -16.09 -6.36
C SER A 30 -5.23 -14.57 -6.22
N ALA A 31 -4.62 -13.92 -5.22
CA ALA A 31 -4.71 -12.47 -5.09
C ALA A 31 -4.02 -11.78 -6.27
N THR A 32 -4.55 -10.63 -6.70
CA THR A 32 -3.92 -9.86 -7.77
C THR A 32 -2.49 -9.49 -7.41
N ILE A 33 -2.27 -9.13 -6.15
CA ILE A 33 -0.95 -8.83 -5.61
C ILE A 33 -0.77 -9.72 -4.38
N GLN A 34 0.16 -10.66 -4.48
CA GLN A 34 0.44 -11.58 -3.39
C GLN A 34 1.54 -11.04 -2.49
N ILE A 35 1.26 -11.01 -1.18
CA ILE A 35 2.26 -10.68 -0.17
C ILE A 35 2.33 -11.85 0.81
N THR A 36 3.51 -12.46 0.95
CA THR A 36 3.70 -13.70 1.67
C THR A 36 3.90 -13.49 3.17
N ASP A 37 3.20 -12.54 3.75
CA ASP A 37 3.20 -12.23 5.17
C ASP A 37 2.14 -13.08 5.86
N GLY A 38 2.54 -13.87 6.87
CA GLY A 38 1.64 -14.80 7.56
C GLY A 38 0.49 -14.14 8.31
N ARG A 39 0.59 -12.83 8.59
CA ARG A 39 -0.48 -12.08 9.27
C ARG A 39 -1.45 -11.41 8.32
N ILE A 40 -1.20 -11.51 7.03
CA ILE A 40 -2.11 -11.01 6.01
C ILE A 40 -3.14 -12.08 5.70
N SER A 41 -4.41 -11.71 5.63
CA SER A 41 -5.49 -12.62 5.24
C SER A 41 -5.35 -13.02 3.78
N ARG A 42 -5.93 -14.15 3.39
CA ARG A 42 -5.84 -14.65 2.01
C ARG A 42 -6.24 -13.58 1.00
N LYS A 43 -7.36 -12.90 1.26
CA LYS A 43 -7.80 -11.71 0.54
C LYS A 43 -8.00 -10.64 1.59
N HIS A 44 -7.10 -9.66 1.65
CA HIS A 44 -7.05 -8.75 2.78
C HIS A 44 -7.59 -7.37 2.43
N LEU A 45 -7.19 -6.83 1.29
CA LEU A 45 -7.42 -5.45 0.93
C LEU A 45 -7.77 -5.35 -0.55
N GLN A 46 -8.78 -4.57 -0.87
CA GLN A 46 -9.10 -4.23 -2.26
C GLN A 46 -8.75 -2.78 -2.51
N ILE A 47 -8.11 -2.51 -3.65
CA ILE A 47 -7.93 -1.14 -4.12
C ILE A 47 -8.59 -1.06 -5.49
N ARG A 48 -9.58 -0.17 -5.62
CA ARG A 48 -10.25 0.07 -6.88
C ARG A 48 -10.06 1.50 -7.35
N SER A 49 -10.15 1.72 -8.64
CA SER A 49 -10.09 3.04 -9.24
C SER A 49 -11.51 3.51 -9.54
N GLU A 50 -11.84 4.72 -9.12
CA GLU A 50 -13.16 5.29 -9.29
C GLU A 50 -13.04 6.81 -9.48
N GLN A 51 -13.42 7.29 -10.66
CA GLN A 51 -13.40 8.72 -11.01
C GLN A 51 -12.04 9.39 -10.73
N GLY A 52 -10.96 8.69 -11.08
CA GLY A 52 -9.61 9.20 -10.90
C GLY A 52 -9.03 9.02 -9.51
N ASN A 53 -9.81 8.50 -8.56
CA ASN A 53 -9.36 8.21 -7.20
C ASN A 53 -9.08 6.72 -7.05
N HIS A 54 -8.22 6.38 -6.09
CA HIS A 54 -8.00 4.99 -5.68
C HIS A 54 -8.58 4.81 -4.29
N ILE A 55 -9.42 3.80 -4.13
CA ILE A 55 -10.19 3.58 -2.91
C ILE A 55 -9.81 2.24 -2.31
N ALA A 56 -9.37 2.28 -1.05
CA ALA A 56 -8.99 1.09 -0.28
C ALA A 56 -10.19 0.61 0.54
N LEU A 57 -10.41 -0.71 0.52
CA LEU A 57 -11.46 -1.35 1.28
C LEU A 57 -10.91 -2.61 1.94
N ASP A 58 -11.04 -2.72 3.26
CA ASP A 58 -10.67 -3.94 3.97
C ASP A 58 -11.69 -5.04 3.67
N LEU A 59 -11.21 -6.23 3.32
CA LEU A 59 -12.07 -7.36 2.95
C LEU A 59 -12.35 -8.25 4.17
N GLN A 60 -12.70 -7.64 5.29
CA GLN A 60 -12.98 -8.34 6.56
C GLN A 60 -11.78 -9.16 7.01
N SER A 61 -10.60 -8.56 6.93
CA SER A 61 -9.36 -9.22 7.31
C SER A 61 -9.31 -9.54 8.80
N ALA A 62 -8.52 -10.55 9.16
CA ALA A 62 -8.38 -10.97 10.56
C ALA A 62 -7.69 -9.90 11.40
N ASN A 63 -6.68 -9.23 10.86
CA ASN A 63 -5.86 -8.28 11.62
C ASN A 63 -6.11 -6.81 11.25
N GLY A 64 -7.00 -6.55 10.30
CA GLY A 64 -7.36 -5.19 9.90
C GLY A 64 -6.40 -4.56 8.91
N THR A 65 -6.83 -3.44 8.35
CA THR A 65 -6.07 -2.59 7.45
C THR A 65 -6.00 -1.20 8.07
N TYR A 66 -4.81 -0.61 8.06
CA TYR A 66 -4.58 0.72 8.62
C TYR A 66 -3.97 1.62 7.58
N VAL A 67 -4.48 2.84 7.47
CA VAL A 67 -3.91 3.87 6.56
C VAL A 67 -3.44 5.02 7.44
N ASN A 68 -2.13 5.28 7.42
CA ASN A 68 -1.50 6.30 8.27
C ASN A 68 -1.86 6.14 9.74
N GLY A 69 -1.95 4.88 10.21
CA GLY A 69 -2.26 4.55 11.60
C GLY A 69 -3.74 4.50 11.94
N ARG A 70 -4.62 4.81 11.00
CA ARG A 70 -6.08 4.76 11.23
C ARG A 70 -6.67 3.50 10.63
N LYS A 71 -7.47 2.79 11.41
CA LYS A 71 -8.14 1.58 10.93
C LYS A 71 -9.17 1.92 9.85
N VAL A 72 -9.10 1.18 8.75
CA VAL A 72 -10.05 1.31 7.63
C VAL A 72 -11.30 0.50 7.98
N THR A 73 -12.43 1.18 8.18
CA THR A 73 -13.71 0.54 8.52
C THR A 73 -14.73 0.63 7.39
N SER A 74 -14.45 1.44 6.38
CA SER A 74 -15.27 1.62 5.20
C SER A 74 -14.37 2.04 4.05
N ASP A 75 -14.93 2.42 2.90
CA ASP A 75 -14.13 2.92 1.77
C ASP A 75 -13.22 4.07 2.21
N CYS A 76 -11.96 3.98 1.85
CA CYS A 76 -10.95 4.97 2.19
C CYS A 76 -10.28 5.47 0.91
N VAL A 77 -10.48 6.75 0.59
CA VAL A 77 -9.81 7.35 -0.58
C VAL A 77 -8.34 7.56 -0.25
N LEU A 78 -7.47 6.96 -1.05
CA LEU A 78 -6.02 7.07 -0.85
C LEU A 78 -5.50 8.39 -1.43
N ALA A 79 -4.59 9.01 -0.68
CA ALA A 79 -3.89 10.21 -1.11
C ALA A 79 -2.43 9.89 -1.35
N ASP A 80 -1.77 10.72 -2.18
CA ASP A 80 -0.36 10.55 -2.46
C ASP A 80 0.46 10.55 -1.17
N GLY A 81 1.33 9.55 -1.01
CA GLY A 81 2.16 9.39 0.18
C GLY A 81 1.52 8.60 1.31
N ASP A 82 0.29 8.14 1.16
CA ASP A 82 -0.34 7.32 2.20
C ASP A 82 0.42 6.03 2.43
N GLU A 83 0.53 5.64 3.70
CA GLU A 83 1.17 4.41 4.10
C GLU A 83 0.11 3.44 4.62
N ILE A 84 0.02 2.29 3.96
CA ILE A 84 -0.96 1.25 4.27
C ILE A 84 -0.25 0.16 5.08
N HIS A 85 -0.80 -0.17 6.24
CA HIS A 85 -0.25 -1.21 7.11
C HIS A 85 -1.21 -2.41 7.15
N ILE A 86 -0.75 -3.57 6.70
CA ILE A 86 -1.50 -4.83 6.75
C ILE A 86 -0.55 -5.93 7.24
N GLY A 87 -1.00 -6.75 8.20
CA GLY A 87 -0.14 -7.75 8.83
C GLY A 87 1.08 -7.10 9.44
N ASP A 88 2.26 -7.62 9.13
CA ASP A 88 3.54 -7.02 9.51
C ASP A 88 4.15 -6.19 8.39
N SER A 89 3.40 -5.96 7.32
CA SER A 89 3.88 -5.29 6.11
C SER A 89 3.37 -3.86 6.01
N LYS A 90 4.19 -3.00 5.41
CA LYS A 90 3.82 -1.62 5.10
C LYS A 90 3.94 -1.40 3.61
N ILE A 91 2.97 -0.68 3.06
CA ILE A 91 2.87 -0.40 1.64
C ILE A 91 2.72 1.10 1.46
N SER A 92 3.54 1.69 0.59
CA SER A 92 3.44 3.11 0.26
C SER A 92 2.64 3.30 -1.01
N PHE A 93 1.61 4.14 -0.96
CA PHE A 93 0.82 4.52 -2.13
C PHE A 93 1.32 5.86 -2.65
N THR A 94 1.51 5.95 -3.97
CA THR A 94 1.93 7.19 -4.60
C THR A 94 1.25 7.38 -5.94
N GLN A 95 1.00 8.62 -6.29
CA GLN A 95 0.48 9.01 -7.61
C GLN A 95 1.60 9.37 -8.57
N ALA A 96 2.84 9.45 -8.11
CA ALA A 96 3.99 9.73 -8.96
C ALA A 96 4.29 8.56 -9.90
N GLU A 97 4.87 8.85 -11.05
CA GLU A 97 5.29 7.81 -11.99
C GLU A 97 6.74 7.42 -11.74
N PHE A 98 7.00 6.13 -11.75
CA PHE A 98 8.35 5.58 -11.59
C PHE A 98 8.65 4.61 -12.71
N LYS A 99 9.93 4.55 -13.08
CA LYS A 99 10.39 3.61 -14.10
C LYS A 99 10.46 2.17 -13.58
N ASP A 100 10.79 2.01 -12.29
CA ASP A 100 11.00 0.71 -11.67
C ASP A 100 10.81 0.78 -10.15
N LYS A 101 10.89 -0.39 -9.52
CA LYS A 101 10.70 -0.51 -8.07
C LYS A 101 11.78 0.22 -7.27
N GLN A 102 12.99 0.30 -7.78
CA GLN A 102 14.09 0.96 -7.07
C GLN A 102 13.83 2.46 -6.94
N SER A 103 13.39 3.10 -8.03
CA SER A 103 13.05 4.53 -8.01
C SER A 103 11.92 4.82 -7.04
N ALA A 104 10.90 3.98 -7.02
CA ALA A 104 9.76 4.11 -6.11
C ALA A 104 10.20 3.98 -4.65
N PHE A 105 11.04 3.01 -4.34
CA PHE A 105 11.55 2.77 -2.99
C PHE A 105 12.42 3.94 -2.51
N GLU A 106 13.28 4.45 -3.38
CA GLU A 106 14.13 5.59 -3.07
C GLU A 106 13.30 6.84 -2.80
N HIS A 107 12.24 7.05 -3.56
CA HIS A 107 11.32 8.17 -3.33
C HIS A 107 10.70 8.08 -1.93
N TRP A 108 10.24 6.91 -1.53
CA TRP A 108 9.68 6.69 -0.21
C TRP A 108 10.71 6.98 0.89
N LYS A 109 11.95 6.49 0.73
CA LYS A 109 13.02 6.74 1.70
C LYS A 109 13.27 8.23 1.91
N LYS A 110 13.36 9.00 0.83
CA LYS A 110 13.56 10.45 0.90
C LYS A 110 12.41 11.14 1.62
N SER A 111 11.18 10.74 1.33
CA SER A 111 10.00 11.29 2.01
C SER A 111 10.01 10.98 3.50
N GLY A 112 10.43 9.76 3.87
CA GLY A 112 10.56 9.36 5.26
C GLY A 112 11.62 10.14 6.01
N GLU A 113 12.75 10.39 5.38
CA GLU A 113 13.82 11.21 5.96
C GLU A 113 13.35 12.64 6.21
N LYS A 114 12.65 13.22 5.26
CA LYS A 114 12.06 14.57 5.43
C LYS A 114 11.11 14.61 6.62
N ARG A 115 10.25 13.60 6.76
CA ARG A 115 9.30 13.54 7.88
C ARG A 115 10.02 13.42 9.22
N LYS A 116 11.09 12.65 9.28
CA LYS A 116 11.90 12.51 10.50
C LYS A 116 12.52 13.84 10.90
N MET A 117 13.06 14.58 9.95
CA MET A 117 13.63 15.89 10.20
C MET A 117 12.58 16.86 10.75
N THR A 118 11.38 16.86 10.18
CA THR A 118 10.28 17.70 10.63
C THR A 118 9.87 17.36 12.07
N LEU A 119 9.82 16.08 12.40
CA LEU A 119 9.41 15.62 13.73
C LEU A 119 10.43 15.95 14.82
N GLN A 120 11.67 16.21 14.46
CA GLN A 120 12.72 16.54 15.43
C GLN A 120 12.75 18.03 15.80
N GLU A 121 12.01 18.82 15.11
CA GLU A 121 11.87 20.24 15.42
C GLU A 121 10.79 20.45 16.50
#